data_ac65b5fc1ef0c8e27a53aef293f0bae1
#
_entry.id   ac65b5fc1ef0c8e27a53aef293f0bae1
#
_cell.length_a   1.000
_cell.length_b   1.000
_cell.length_c   1.000
_cell.angle_alpha   90.00
_cell.angle_beta   90.00
_cell.angle_gamma   90.00
#
_symmetry.space_group_name_H-M   'P 1'
#
loop_
_entity.id
_entity.type
_entity.pdbx_description
1 polymer ?
#
loop_
_entity_poly.entity_id
_entity_poly.type
_entity_poly.pdbx_seq_one_letter_code
_entity_poly.pdbx_strand_id
1 'polypeptide(L)'
;MKPVAVFVWDYLGPYHVDRLTAAGAALAETHRVVAVEIAGASETYAWSQTGAIPGVERVTLFPGGAAETLPWWRVLAAFLRLCWGLDARHVFLCNYNRPEYWLLAIALRLWGRRAYVMFESKFDDYPRQLWRELLKAFFFLPYNGGIVGGTRSRDYLRWFGFRPRQIALGYDTVSMERVRQLAAAPPAPDGAPFAQRHFVIVARLVPKKNVAMALEAYARYCRTVGPSARELHICGSGALESALRQRARELGLTKAVFRGFIQAPDIARTLATSLALILPSTEEQWGLVVNEALAMGLPVLCSSNVGARDLLVRTEVNGFVFEPENAEGLARLMQRLGDDEALWRRLAESSRRLAPLADVKHFGSAAARLVGPPAREAPGLEDALSMDAP
;
A
#
# COMPACT_ATOMS: atom_id res chain seq x y z
N MET A 1 34.66 -0.95 -6.52
CA MET A 1 33.47 -0.12 -6.17
C MET A 1 32.28 -1.04 -5.98
N LYS A 2 31.38 -0.74 -5.05
CA LYS A 2 30.11 -1.50 -4.89
C LYS A 2 29.26 -1.34 -6.14
N PRO A 3 28.59 -2.41 -6.65
CA PRO A 3 27.62 -2.30 -7.73
C PRO A 3 26.46 -1.38 -7.36
N VAL A 4 25.83 -0.75 -8.36
CA VAL A 4 24.75 0.21 -8.12
C VAL A 4 23.38 -0.46 -8.30
N ALA A 5 22.51 -0.29 -7.31
CA ALA A 5 21.09 -0.60 -7.36
C ALA A 5 20.28 0.70 -7.43
N VAL A 6 19.48 0.84 -8.48
CA VAL A 6 18.66 2.03 -8.75
C VAL A 6 17.18 1.69 -8.52
N PHE A 7 16.46 2.53 -7.78
CA PHE A 7 15.03 2.43 -7.59
C PHE A 7 14.34 3.65 -8.17
N VAL A 8 13.37 3.44 -9.06
CA VAL A 8 12.74 4.50 -9.85
C VAL A 8 11.25 4.61 -9.53
N TRP A 9 10.80 5.82 -9.24
CA TRP A 9 9.40 6.21 -9.16
C TRP A 9 9.14 7.51 -9.93
N ASP A 10 7.88 7.77 -10.25
CA ASP A 10 7.50 9.01 -10.90
C ASP A 10 7.72 10.21 -9.96
N TYR A 11 7.41 10.03 -8.68
CA TYR A 11 7.59 10.98 -7.58
C TYR A 11 7.85 10.25 -6.27
N LEU A 12 8.69 10.79 -5.39
CA LEU A 12 9.04 10.18 -4.11
C LEU A 12 8.18 10.75 -2.96
N GLY A 13 7.12 10.04 -2.61
CA GLY A 13 6.32 10.30 -1.42
C GLY A 13 6.86 9.60 -0.16
N PRO A 14 6.22 9.84 1.02
CA PRO A 14 6.69 9.32 2.30
C PRO A 14 6.88 7.80 2.36
N TYR A 15 5.98 7.02 1.75
CA TYR A 15 6.09 5.55 1.71
C TYR A 15 7.27 5.07 0.86
N HIS A 16 7.62 5.81 -0.20
CA HIS A 16 8.80 5.51 -1.02
C HIS A 16 10.08 5.76 -0.22
N VAL A 17 10.13 6.82 0.59
CA VAL A 17 11.25 7.10 1.48
C VAL A 17 11.43 5.98 2.51
N ASP A 18 10.36 5.49 3.12
CA ASP A 18 10.42 4.34 4.04
C ASP A 18 11.04 3.11 3.36
N ARG A 19 10.54 2.76 2.16
CA ARG A 19 11.04 1.62 1.36
C ARG A 19 12.50 1.78 0.98
N LEU A 20 12.90 2.99 0.54
CA LEU A 20 14.27 3.30 0.17
C LEU A 20 15.23 3.27 1.36
N THR A 21 14.81 3.75 2.52
CA THR A 21 15.59 3.67 3.77
C THR A 21 15.85 2.20 4.12
N ALA A 22 14.82 1.35 4.04
CA ALA A 22 14.98 -0.08 4.30
C ALA A 22 15.84 -0.79 3.26
N ALA A 23 15.71 -0.45 1.97
CA ALA A 23 16.56 -0.97 0.91
C ALA A 23 18.02 -0.53 1.08
N GLY A 24 18.23 0.77 1.42
CA GLY A 24 19.55 1.31 1.72
C GLY A 24 20.23 0.55 2.86
N ALA A 25 19.53 0.30 3.96
CA ALA A 25 20.05 -0.46 5.08
C ALA A 25 20.35 -1.92 4.71
N ALA A 26 19.43 -2.60 4.01
CA ALA A 26 19.59 -4.00 3.62
C ALA A 26 20.72 -4.25 2.60
N LEU A 27 21.03 -3.24 1.78
CA LEU A 27 22.04 -3.30 0.72
C LEU A 27 23.35 -2.60 1.07
N ALA A 28 23.45 -1.96 2.25
CA ALA A 28 24.57 -1.11 2.64
C ALA A 28 25.95 -1.74 2.44
N GLU A 29 26.10 -3.03 2.75
CA GLU A 29 27.39 -3.73 2.66
C GLU A 29 27.75 -4.15 1.22
N THR A 30 26.74 -4.35 0.36
CA THR A 30 26.93 -4.98 -0.95
C THR A 30 26.74 -4.03 -2.13
N HIS A 31 25.89 -3.03 -2.01
CA HIS A 31 25.53 -2.13 -3.11
C HIS A 31 25.53 -0.66 -2.67
N ARG A 32 25.74 0.24 -3.63
CA ARG A 32 25.38 1.64 -3.54
C ARG A 32 23.92 1.78 -4.02
N VAL A 33 23.07 2.39 -3.21
CA VAL A 33 21.63 2.56 -3.53
C VAL A 33 21.38 3.97 -4.02
N VAL A 34 20.71 4.09 -5.16
CA VAL A 34 20.32 5.37 -5.78
C VAL A 34 18.80 5.38 -5.96
N ALA A 35 18.15 6.36 -5.37
CA ALA A 35 16.73 6.65 -5.57
C ALA A 35 16.54 7.66 -6.69
N VAL A 36 15.70 7.33 -7.66
CA VAL A 36 15.42 8.20 -8.80
C VAL A 36 13.95 8.54 -8.84
N GLU A 37 13.67 9.83 -8.90
CA GLU A 37 12.34 10.33 -9.23
C GLU A 37 12.36 11.07 -10.57
N ILE A 38 11.29 10.93 -11.36
CA ILE A 38 11.19 11.62 -12.64
C ILE A 38 11.06 13.12 -12.40
N ALA A 39 10.17 13.54 -11.51
CA ALA A 39 9.91 14.95 -11.24
C ALA A 39 9.72 15.24 -9.75
N GLY A 40 9.93 16.51 -9.37
CA GLY A 40 9.80 16.96 -7.99
C GLY A 40 8.37 17.19 -7.51
N ALA A 41 7.35 16.99 -8.38
CA ALA A 41 5.93 17.13 -8.08
C ALA A 41 5.08 16.07 -8.80
N SER A 42 3.87 15.85 -8.31
CA SER A 42 2.86 14.99 -8.95
C SER A 42 1.50 15.70 -8.94
N GLU A 43 0.76 15.62 -10.03
CA GLU A 43 -0.63 16.11 -10.08
C GLU A 43 -1.60 15.17 -9.36
N THR A 44 -1.21 13.92 -9.17
CA THR A 44 -2.05 12.87 -8.58
C THR A 44 -2.02 12.88 -7.05
N TYR A 45 -0.88 13.25 -6.44
CA TYR A 45 -0.65 13.12 -5.00
C TYR A 45 -0.22 14.44 -4.37
N ALA A 46 -1.02 14.95 -3.43
CA ALA A 46 -0.73 16.14 -2.63
C ALA A 46 0.17 15.85 -1.42
N TRP A 47 1.19 14.98 -1.59
CA TRP A 47 2.14 14.69 -0.52
C TRP A 47 3.13 15.83 -0.33
N SER A 48 3.50 16.08 0.92
CA SER A 48 4.60 16.98 1.23
C SER A 48 5.92 16.48 0.64
N GLN A 49 6.77 17.40 0.22
CA GLN A 49 8.12 17.05 -0.25
C GLN A 49 8.88 16.32 0.86
N THR A 50 9.57 15.26 0.46
CA THR A 50 10.39 14.45 1.36
C THR A 50 11.84 14.94 1.34
N GLY A 51 12.50 14.87 2.50
CA GLY A 51 13.91 15.25 2.67
C GLY A 51 14.92 14.22 2.14
N ALA A 52 16.14 14.31 2.65
CA ALA A 52 17.19 13.33 2.39
C ALA A 52 16.81 11.93 2.90
N ILE A 53 17.29 10.90 2.22
CA ILE A 53 17.02 9.50 2.55
C ILE A 53 18.32 8.92 3.14
N PRO A 54 18.31 8.43 4.40
CA PRO A 54 19.53 7.91 5.03
C PRO A 54 20.18 6.79 4.21
N GLY A 55 21.48 6.95 3.91
CA GLY A 55 22.26 5.95 3.18
C GLY A 55 21.90 5.76 1.70
N VAL A 56 21.05 6.62 1.13
CA VAL A 56 20.59 6.53 -0.25
C VAL A 56 20.82 7.86 -0.98
N GLU A 57 21.46 7.80 -2.12
CA GLU A 57 21.62 8.97 -3.01
C GLU A 57 20.30 9.25 -3.73
N ARG A 58 19.82 10.50 -3.70
CA ARG A 58 18.60 10.92 -4.40
C ARG A 58 18.92 11.69 -5.66
N VAL A 59 18.29 11.33 -6.76
CA VAL A 59 18.40 12.00 -8.06
C VAL A 59 17.01 12.35 -8.57
N THR A 60 16.76 13.64 -8.82
CA THR A 60 15.55 14.13 -9.49
C THR A 60 15.92 14.45 -10.93
N LEU A 61 15.31 13.75 -11.90
CA LEU A 61 15.67 13.93 -13.32
C LEU A 61 15.21 15.29 -13.86
N PHE A 62 14.02 15.72 -13.45
CA PHE A 62 13.41 16.99 -13.88
C PHE A 62 12.83 17.72 -12.65
N PRO A 63 13.62 18.58 -11.98
CA PRO A 63 13.19 19.23 -10.74
C PRO A 63 11.95 20.14 -10.89
N GLY A 64 11.70 20.66 -12.10
CA GLY A 64 10.53 21.47 -12.40
C GLY A 64 9.43 20.69 -13.13
N GLY A 65 8.18 20.90 -12.76
CA GLY A 65 7.02 20.25 -13.38
C GLY A 65 6.58 18.94 -12.72
N ALA A 66 5.55 18.32 -13.31
CA ALA A 66 5.01 17.04 -12.88
C ALA A 66 5.41 15.93 -13.86
N ALA A 67 5.59 14.71 -13.34
CA ALA A 67 6.03 13.57 -14.16
C ALA A 67 5.05 13.23 -15.28
N GLU A 68 3.75 13.48 -15.04
CA GLU A 68 2.65 13.21 -15.97
C GLU A 68 2.69 14.07 -17.24
N THR A 69 3.33 15.24 -17.18
CA THR A 69 3.40 16.21 -18.31
C THR A 69 4.64 16.06 -19.19
N LEU A 70 5.60 15.23 -18.77
CA LEU A 70 6.88 15.08 -19.48
C LEU A 70 6.76 14.14 -20.68
N PRO A 71 7.33 14.49 -21.86
CA PRO A 71 7.39 13.61 -23.01
C PRO A 71 8.23 12.35 -22.68
N TRP A 72 7.66 11.17 -22.95
CA TRP A 72 8.28 9.88 -22.65
C TRP A 72 9.72 9.73 -23.18
N TRP A 73 10.01 10.25 -24.37
CA TRP A 73 11.34 10.16 -24.99
C TRP A 73 12.41 10.97 -24.25
N ARG A 74 12.04 12.12 -23.63
CA ARG A 74 12.94 12.90 -22.77
C ARG A 74 13.26 12.14 -21.50
N VAL A 75 12.25 11.53 -20.89
CA VAL A 75 12.40 10.69 -19.69
C VAL A 75 13.29 9.49 -20.00
N LEU A 76 13.07 8.79 -21.12
CA LEU A 76 13.92 7.69 -21.56
C LEU A 76 15.38 8.11 -21.75
N ALA A 77 15.63 9.24 -22.45
CA ALA A 77 16.98 9.72 -22.66
C ALA A 77 17.71 10.06 -21.34
N ALA A 78 16.99 10.63 -20.37
CA ALA A 78 17.52 10.91 -19.04
C ALA A 78 17.83 9.60 -18.28
N PHE A 79 16.94 8.63 -18.31
CA PHE A 79 17.14 7.30 -17.70
C PHE A 79 18.38 6.59 -18.29
N LEU A 80 18.50 6.56 -19.61
CA LEU A 80 19.63 5.90 -20.28
C LEU A 80 20.98 6.54 -19.89
N ARG A 81 21.05 7.88 -19.90
CA ARG A 81 22.25 8.62 -19.47
C ARG A 81 22.60 8.32 -18.01
N LEU A 82 21.60 8.35 -17.13
CA LEU A 82 21.78 8.10 -15.70
C LEU A 82 22.27 6.67 -15.45
N CYS A 83 21.54 5.68 -15.96
CA CYS A 83 21.88 4.27 -15.74
C CYS A 83 23.25 3.91 -16.32
N TRP A 84 23.62 4.48 -17.48
CA TRP A 84 24.94 4.30 -18.06
C TRP A 84 26.03 4.97 -17.21
N GLY A 85 25.86 6.23 -16.84
CA GLY A 85 26.84 7.01 -16.06
C GLY A 85 27.07 6.44 -14.66
N LEU A 86 26.05 5.83 -14.05
CA LEU A 86 26.13 5.15 -12.75
C LEU A 86 26.68 3.72 -12.84
N ASP A 87 26.86 3.14 -14.01
CA ASP A 87 27.07 1.70 -14.21
C ASP A 87 26.02 0.85 -13.44
N ALA A 88 24.73 1.23 -13.57
CA ALA A 88 23.64 0.62 -12.81
C ALA A 88 23.51 -0.87 -13.14
N ARG A 89 23.72 -1.74 -12.14
CA ARG A 89 23.66 -3.21 -12.30
C ARG A 89 22.26 -3.77 -12.13
N HIS A 90 21.48 -3.17 -11.23
CA HIS A 90 20.15 -3.58 -10.85
C HIS A 90 19.24 -2.35 -10.86
N VAL A 91 18.14 -2.38 -11.62
CA VAL A 91 17.22 -1.25 -11.74
C VAL A 91 15.78 -1.74 -11.44
N PHE A 92 15.17 -1.15 -10.42
CA PHE A 92 13.80 -1.43 -9.98
C PHE A 92 12.87 -0.34 -10.53
N LEU A 93 11.85 -0.72 -11.28
CA LEU A 93 10.96 0.17 -12.03
C LEU A 93 9.52 0.04 -11.54
N CYS A 94 8.88 1.17 -11.19
CA CYS A 94 7.50 1.19 -10.66
C CYS A 94 6.40 1.02 -11.72
N ASN A 95 6.76 1.11 -12.99
CA ASN A 95 5.85 0.93 -14.11
C ASN A 95 6.43 -0.04 -15.15
N TYR A 96 5.56 -0.70 -15.90
CA TYR A 96 5.95 -1.62 -16.98
C TYR A 96 5.26 -1.29 -18.31
N ASN A 97 4.17 -0.52 -18.28
CA ASN A 97 3.29 -0.24 -19.43
C ASN A 97 3.52 1.13 -20.07
N ARG A 98 4.38 1.95 -19.51
CA ARG A 98 4.80 3.23 -20.14
C ARG A 98 6.02 2.98 -21.04
N PRO A 99 6.09 3.61 -22.23
CA PRO A 99 7.13 3.35 -23.22
C PRO A 99 8.56 3.52 -22.67
N GLU A 100 8.81 4.57 -21.88
CA GLU A 100 10.13 4.88 -21.33
C GLU A 100 10.62 3.80 -20.34
N TYR A 101 9.76 3.20 -19.56
CA TYR A 101 10.11 2.13 -18.63
C TYR A 101 10.41 0.83 -19.37
N TRP A 102 9.58 0.48 -20.35
CA TRP A 102 9.74 -0.73 -21.13
C TRP A 102 10.99 -0.68 -22.01
N LEU A 103 11.23 0.44 -22.72
CA LEU A 103 12.43 0.62 -23.53
C LEU A 103 13.70 0.67 -22.68
N LEU A 104 13.65 1.28 -21.49
CA LEU A 104 14.74 1.21 -20.54
C LEU A 104 15.04 -0.22 -20.11
N ALA A 105 14.02 -1.02 -19.79
CA ALA A 105 14.19 -2.42 -19.40
C ALA A 105 14.83 -3.25 -20.53
N ILE A 106 14.45 -3.01 -21.79
CA ILE A 106 15.10 -3.61 -22.98
C ILE A 106 16.57 -3.20 -23.06
N ALA A 107 16.86 -1.91 -22.98
CA ALA A 107 18.24 -1.41 -23.05
C ALA A 107 19.12 -1.99 -21.93
N LEU A 108 18.63 -2.04 -20.70
CA LEU A 108 19.32 -2.67 -19.57
C LEU A 108 19.63 -4.13 -19.85
N ARG A 109 18.67 -4.89 -20.39
CA ARG A 109 18.88 -6.30 -20.74
C ARG A 109 19.93 -6.47 -21.82
N LEU A 110 19.93 -5.62 -22.86
CA LEU A 110 20.94 -5.64 -23.94
C LEU A 110 22.34 -5.28 -23.41
N TRP A 111 22.43 -4.45 -22.37
CA TRP A 111 23.69 -4.11 -21.70
C TRP A 111 24.14 -5.16 -20.67
N GLY A 112 23.44 -6.29 -20.54
CA GLY A 112 23.72 -7.30 -19.53
C GLY A 112 23.38 -6.88 -18.09
N ARG A 113 22.52 -5.87 -17.91
CA ARG A 113 22.02 -5.39 -16.63
C ARG A 113 20.68 -6.05 -16.29
N ARG A 114 20.24 -5.90 -15.05
CA ARG A 114 19.00 -6.53 -14.58
C ARG A 114 17.94 -5.48 -14.28
N ALA A 115 16.77 -5.64 -14.89
CA ALA A 115 15.58 -4.85 -14.61
C ALA A 115 14.58 -5.66 -13.76
N TYR A 116 14.01 -5.05 -12.76
CA TYR A 116 12.98 -5.62 -11.90
C TYR A 116 11.75 -4.74 -11.89
N VAL A 117 10.56 -5.33 -11.91
CA VAL A 117 9.31 -4.57 -11.78
C VAL A 117 8.89 -4.50 -10.32
N MET A 118 8.43 -3.33 -9.90
CA MET A 118 7.68 -3.13 -8.66
C MET A 118 6.19 -3.12 -9.02
N PHE A 119 5.42 -4.11 -8.51
CA PHE A 119 4.16 -4.49 -9.12
C PHE A 119 3.05 -4.73 -8.08
N GLU A 120 1.95 -3.98 -8.20
CA GLU A 120 0.80 -4.06 -7.30
C GLU A 120 -0.43 -4.74 -7.92
N SER A 121 -0.55 -4.77 -9.27
CA SER A 121 -1.75 -5.26 -9.94
C SER A 121 -2.05 -6.72 -9.60
N LYS A 122 -3.35 -7.02 -9.47
CA LYS A 122 -3.89 -8.37 -9.29
C LYS A 122 -4.69 -8.77 -10.52
N PHE A 123 -4.86 -10.07 -10.75
CA PHE A 123 -5.67 -10.55 -11.87
C PHE A 123 -7.13 -10.09 -11.75
N ASP A 124 -7.65 -10.04 -10.53
CA ASP A 124 -9.03 -9.72 -10.18
C ASP A 124 -9.32 -8.23 -9.90
N ASP A 125 -8.42 -7.31 -10.27
CA ASP A 125 -8.67 -5.87 -10.12
C ASP A 125 -9.89 -5.39 -10.93
N TYR A 126 -10.09 -5.98 -12.10
CA TYR A 126 -11.21 -5.71 -13.00
C TYR A 126 -11.38 -6.85 -14.02
N PRO A 127 -12.54 -6.93 -14.72
CA PRO A 127 -12.75 -7.95 -15.75
C PRO A 127 -11.63 -7.93 -16.80
N ARG A 128 -11.00 -9.09 -17.01
CA ARG A 128 -9.84 -9.23 -17.90
C ARG A 128 -10.25 -9.77 -19.26
N GLN A 129 -9.53 -9.33 -20.29
CA GLN A 129 -9.63 -9.88 -21.65
C GLN A 129 -8.34 -10.65 -21.95
N LEU A 130 -8.45 -11.96 -22.15
CA LEU A 130 -7.31 -12.87 -22.27
C LEU A 130 -6.27 -12.41 -23.30
N TRP A 131 -6.70 -11.93 -24.48
CA TRP A 131 -5.79 -11.45 -25.50
C TRP A 131 -4.96 -10.22 -25.05
N ARG A 132 -5.55 -9.32 -24.26
CA ARG A 132 -4.82 -8.18 -23.66
C ARG A 132 -3.80 -8.65 -22.63
N GLU A 133 -4.14 -9.68 -21.88
CA GLU A 133 -3.22 -10.26 -20.90
C GLU A 133 -2.05 -10.97 -21.58
N LEU A 134 -2.29 -11.67 -22.70
CA LEU A 134 -1.22 -12.25 -23.51
C LEU A 134 -0.29 -11.18 -24.09
N LEU A 135 -0.84 -10.05 -24.55
CA LEU A 135 -0.01 -8.91 -24.98
C LEU A 135 0.80 -8.32 -23.83
N LYS A 136 0.23 -8.26 -22.60
CA LYS A 136 0.99 -7.81 -21.43
C LYS A 136 2.19 -8.71 -21.14
N ALA A 137 2.09 -10.00 -21.33
CA ALA A 137 3.22 -10.93 -21.15
C ALA A 137 4.45 -10.48 -21.94
N PHE A 138 4.26 -9.89 -23.13
CA PHE A 138 5.32 -9.34 -23.94
C PHE A 138 6.05 -8.17 -23.26
N PHE A 139 5.32 -7.32 -22.53
CA PHE A 139 5.93 -6.20 -21.78
C PHE A 139 6.81 -6.66 -20.63
N PHE A 140 6.58 -7.88 -20.11
CA PHE A 140 7.39 -8.43 -19.02
C PHE A 140 8.64 -9.16 -19.46
N LEU A 141 8.81 -9.46 -20.75
CA LEU A 141 9.97 -10.19 -21.28
C LEU A 141 11.35 -9.59 -20.93
N PRO A 142 11.54 -8.25 -20.91
CA PRO A 142 12.83 -7.70 -20.55
C PRO A 142 13.16 -7.75 -19.06
N TYR A 143 12.18 -8.01 -18.17
CA TYR A 143 12.38 -8.01 -16.73
C TYR A 143 12.95 -9.33 -16.21
N ASN A 144 13.82 -9.24 -15.21
CA ASN A 144 14.48 -10.39 -14.58
C ASN A 144 13.72 -10.93 -13.36
N GLY A 145 12.77 -10.15 -12.83
CA GLY A 145 11.97 -10.47 -11.66
C GLY A 145 11.18 -9.27 -11.16
N GLY A 146 10.59 -9.37 -9.98
CA GLY A 146 9.84 -8.26 -9.40
C GLY A 146 9.62 -8.35 -7.90
N ILE A 147 9.36 -7.18 -7.29
CA ILE A 147 8.84 -7.05 -5.93
C ILE A 147 7.35 -6.77 -6.04
N VAL A 148 6.54 -7.55 -5.35
CA VAL A 148 5.08 -7.47 -5.42
C VAL A 148 4.45 -7.20 -4.05
N GLY A 149 3.22 -6.67 -4.05
CA GLY A 149 2.47 -6.37 -2.82
C GLY A 149 2.05 -7.64 -2.08
N GLY A 150 1.32 -8.54 -2.74
CA GLY A 150 0.71 -9.70 -2.11
C GLY A 150 0.70 -10.95 -2.96
N THR A 151 0.04 -11.99 -2.42
CA THR A 151 -0.01 -13.31 -3.06
C THR A 151 -0.73 -13.28 -4.40
N ARG A 152 -1.85 -12.54 -4.53
CA ARG A 152 -2.55 -12.37 -5.82
C ARG A 152 -1.70 -11.67 -6.87
N SER A 153 -0.90 -10.67 -6.49
CA SER A 153 0.05 -10.00 -7.39
C SER A 153 1.20 -10.92 -7.79
N ARG A 154 1.71 -11.75 -6.84
CA ARG A 154 2.70 -12.80 -7.11
C ARG A 154 2.17 -13.80 -8.13
N ASP A 155 0.97 -14.31 -7.93
CA ASP A 155 0.39 -15.34 -8.79
C ASP A 155 0.07 -14.77 -10.19
N TYR A 156 -0.24 -13.47 -10.26
CA TYR A 156 -0.39 -12.78 -11.52
C TYR A 156 0.94 -12.63 -12.28
N LEU A 157 2.07 -12.30 -11.60
CA LEU A 157 3.38 -12.32 -12.25
C LEU A 157 3.81 -13.75 -12.68
N ARG A 158 3.47 -14.78 -11.88
CA ARG A 158 3.70 -16.17 -12.25
C ARG A 158 2.97 -16.54 -13.55
N TRP A 159 1.76 -16.05 -13.73
CA TRP A 159 0.99 -16.23 -14.96
C TRP A 159 1.72 -15.62 -16.18
N PHE A 160 2.47 -14.53 -16.03
CA PHE A 160 3.34 -13.95 -17.05
C PHE A 160 4.66 -14.71 -17.25
N GLY A 161 4.86 -15.85 -16.59
CA GLY A 161 6.01 -16.74 -16.78
C GLY A 161 7.17 -16.52 -15.82
N PHE A 162 7.04 -15.66 -14.80
CA PHE A 162 8.08 -15.53 -13.78
C PHE A 162 8.12 -16.76 -12.87
N ARG A 163 9.33 -17.22 -12.57
CA ARG A 163 9.57 -18.32 -11.63
C ARG A 163 9.46 -17.81 -10.18
N PRO A 164 9.09 -18.64 -9.19
CA PRO A 164 8.98 -18.20 -7.78
C PRO A 164 10.22 -17.48 -7.26
N ARG A 165 11.43 -17.94 -7.58
CA ARG A 165 12.69 -17.30 -7.18
C ARG A 165 12.92 -15.89 -7.77
N GLN A 166 12.18 -15.50 -8.80
CA GLN A 166 12.26 -14.19 -9.45
C GLN A 166 11.26 -13.19 -8.85
N ILE A 167 10.39 -13.61 -7.96
CA ILE A 167 9.35 -12.78 -7.36
C ILE A 167 9.60 -12.70 -5.85
N ALA A 168 9.59 -11.50 -5.28
CA ALA A 168 9.69 -11.27 -3.85
C ALA A 168 8.47 -10.48 -3.36
N LEU A 169 7.89 -10.87 -2.22
CA LEU A 169 6.85 -10.10 -1.53
C LEU A 169 7.47 -8.95 -0.75
N GLY A 170 6.69 -7.87 -0.52
CA GLY A 170 7.08 -6.77 0.34
C GLY A 170 7.05 -5.39 -0.33
N TYR A 171 6.46 -5.25 -1.53
CA TYR A 171 6.35 -3.94 -2.19
C TYR A 171 5.50 -2.98 -1.36
N ASP A 172 4.32 -3.40 -0.94
CA ASP A 172 3.34 -2.55 -0.26
C ASP A 172 3.50 -2.58 1.26
N THR A 173 4.63 -2.09 1.71
CA THR A 173 5.00 -2.01 3.14
C THR A 173 5.26 -0.56 3.54
N VAL A 174 5.09 -0.26 4.83
CA VAL A 174 5.32 1.06 5.42
C VAL A 174 6.17 0.92 6.70
N SER A 175 6.83 1.99 7.13
CA SER A 175 7.53 1.98 8.41
C SER A 175 6.53 1.97 9.57
N MET A 176 6.41 0.84 10.26
CA MET A 176 5.59 0.70 11.47
C MET A 176 6.03 1.68 12.55
N GLU A 177 7.34 1.86 12.68
CA GLU A 177 7.92 2.80 13.65
C GLU A 177 7.52 4.24 13.33
N ARG A 178 7.65 4.69 12.08
CA ARG A 178 7.26 6.04 11.69
C ARG A 178 5.77 6.30 11.94
N VAL A 179 4.89 5.35 11.61
CA VAL A 179 3.45 5.52 11.86
C VAL A 179 3.18 5.71 13.36
N ARG A 180 3.79 4.91 14.22
CA ARG A 180 3.64 5.02 15.69
C ARG A 180 4.21 6.33 16.22
N GLN A 181 5.36 6.78 15.73
CA GLN A 181 5.95 8.06 16.10
C GLN A 181 5.05 9.24 15.71
N LEU A 182 4.46 9.21 14.50
CA LEU A 182 3.54 10.24 14.04
C LEU A 182 2.24 10.27 14.84
N ALA A 183 1.76 9.14 15.31
CA ALA A 183 0.57 9.05 16.16
C ALA A 183 0.79 9.71 17.52
N ALA A 184 2.01 9.63 18.04
CA ALA A 184 2.38 10.11 19.39
C ALA A 184 1.44 9.56 20.49
N ALA A 185 0.91 8.35 20.29
CA ALA A 185 -0.04 7.69 21.19
C ALA A 185 0.15 6.16 21.13
N PRO A 186 -0.14 5.44 22.22
CA PRO A 186 -0.06 4.00 22.22
C PRO A 186 -1.01 3.35 21.21
N PRO A 187 -0.60 2.26 20.54
CA PRO A 187 -1.49 1.50 19.67
C PRO A 187 -2.57 0.78 20.50
N ALA A 188 -3.73 0.53 19.88
CA ALA A 188 -4.79 -0.28 20.47
C ALA A 188 -4.28 -1.68 20.89
N PRO A 189 -4.82 -2.28 21.95
CA PRO A 189 -5.97 -1.83 22.73
C PRO A 189 -5.65 -0.75 23.78
N ASP A 190 -4.38 -0.36 23.91
CA ASP A 190 -3.96 0.68 24.87
C ASP A 190 -4.37 2.08 24.39
N GLY A 191 -4.11 3.10 25.17
CA GLY A 191 -4.43 4.49 24.85
C GLY A 191 -5.91 4.87 25.08
N ALA A 192 -6.62 5.30 24.04
CA ALA A 192 -8.00 5.76 24.18
C ALA A 192 -8.94 4.66 24.74
N PRO A 193 -9.82 4.99 25.71
CA PRO A 193 -10.79 4.03 26.24
C PRO A 193 -11.73 3.49 25.15
N PHE A 194 -12.10 2.23 25.24
CA PHE A 194 -12.99 1.56 24.27
C PHE A 194 -14.27 2.38 23.99
N ALA A 195 -14.91 2.91 25.04
CA ALA A 195 -16.15 3.67 24.90
C ALA A 195 -16.03 4.95 24.07
N GLN A 196 -14.82 5.53 23.98
CA GLN A 196 -14.55 6.79 23.25
C GLN A 196 -14.10 6.57 21.79
N ARG A 197 -13.87 5.31 21.38
CA ARG A 197 -13.37 4.99 20.06
C ARG A 197 -14.47 5.08 19.01
N HIS A 198 -14.09 5.45 17.79
CA HIS A 198 -14.95 5.66 16.62
C HIS A 198 -14.51 4.80 15.43
N PHE A 199 -15.38 4.55 14.48
CA PHE A 199 -15.01 3.95 13.20
C PHE A 199 -14.31 4.99 12.32
N VAL A 200 -13.40 4.52 11.45
CA VAL A 200 -12.71 5.42 10.55
C VAL A 200 -12.63 4.86 9.12
N ILE A 201 -12.82 5.74 8.15
CA ILE A 201 -12.52 5.54 6.74
C ILE A 201 -11.42 6.52 6.38
N VAL A 202 -10.33 6.04 5.77
CA VAL A 202 -9.26 6.88 5.21
C VAL A 202 -9.11 6.54 3.74
N ALA A 203 -9.64 7.37 2.86
CA ALA A 203 -9.65 7.09 1.42
C ALA A 203 -9.87 8.35 0.58
N ARG A 204 -9.41 8.35 -0.67
CA ARG A 204 -9.89 9.32 -1.66
C ARG A 204 -11.39 9.10 -1.90
N LEU A 205 -12.16 10.18 -1.98
CA LEU A 205 -13.62 10.10 -2.18
C LEU A 205 -13.94 9.99 -3.67
N VAL A 206 -13.69 8.78 -4.21
CA VAL A 206 -13.91 8.40 -5.62
C VAL A 206 -14.73 7.10 -5.70
N PRO A 207 -15.38 6.78 -6.85
CA PRO A 207 -16.34 5.67 -6.95
C PRO A 207 -15.80 4.34 -6.42
N LYS A 208 -14.60 3.96 -6.80
CA LYS A 208 -14.01 2.67 -6.42
C LYS A 208 -13.74 2.49 -4.91
N LYS A 209 -13.74 3.58 -4.13
CA LYS A 209 -13.61 3.51 -2.68
C LYS A 209 -14.92 3.22 -1.95
N ASN A 210 -16.06 3.25 -2.66
CA ASN A 210 -17.36 2.75 -2.23
C ASN A 210 -17.86 3.30 -0.86
N VAL A 211 -17.51 4.56 -0.57
CA VAL A 211 -17.87 5.21 0.71
C VAL A 211 -19.40 5.36 0.84
N ALA A 212 -20.12 5.46 -0.29
CA ALA A 212 -21.59 5.52 -0.27
C ALA A 212 -22.21 4.27 0.35
N MET A 213 -21.74 3.07 -0.02
CA MET A 213 -22.19 1.82 0.59
C MET A 213 -21.86 1.77 2.10
N ALA A 214 -20.68 2.28 2.50
CA ALA A 214 -20.35 2.35 3.92
C ALA A 214 -21.28 3.30 4.71
N LEU A 215 -21.74 4.40 4.10
CA LEU A 215 -22.77 5.28 4.71
C LEU A 215 -24.12 4.55 4.86
N GLU A 216 -24.53 3.73 3.88
CA GLU A 216 -25.72 2.89 4.00
C GLU A 216 -25.59 1.86 5.14
N ALA A 217 -24.43 1.21 5.23
CA ALA A 217 -24.13 0.28 6.31
C ALA A 217 -24.17 0.98 7.68
N TYR A 218 -23.55 2.16 7.76
CA TYR A 218 -23.54 2.97 8.98
C TYR A 218 -24.94 3.45 9.38
N ALA A 219 -25.80 3.79 8.42
CA ALA A 219 -27.20 4.14 8.69
C ALA A 219 -27.96 2.96 9.30
N ARG A 220 -27.74 1.74 8.80
CA ARG A 220 -28.34 0.51 9.38
C ARG A 220 -27.82 0.27 10.80
N TYR A 221 -26.52 0.37 11.00
CA TYR A 221 -25.90 0.27 12.32
C TYR A 221 -26.50 1.28 13.31
N CYS A 222 -26.60 2.56 12.94
CA CYS A 222 -27.20 3.59 13.80
C CYS A 222 -28.66 3.32 14.16
N ARG A 223 -29.45 2.80 13.22
CA ARG A 223 -30.85 2.42 13.51
C ARG A 223 -30.95 1.26 14.49
N THR A 224 -30.06 0.29 14.40
CA THR A 224 -30.06 -0.89 15.30
C THR A 224 -29.56 -0.53 16.70
N VAL A 225 -28.50 0.25 16.81
CA VAL A 225 -27.83 0.54 18.09
C VAL A 225 -28.42 1.79 18.77
N GLY A 226 -29.04 2.69 18.02
CA GLY A 226 -29.68 3.91 18.54
C GLY A 226 -28.66 4.94 19.06
N PRO A 227 -28.96 5.62 20.19
CA PRO A 227 -28.15 6.72 20.70
C PRO A 227 -26.71 6.35 21.08
N SER A 228 -26.44 5.06 21.39
CA SER A 228 -25.10 4.55 21.73
C SER A 228 -24.22 4.28 20.49
N ALA A 229 -24.74 4.48 19.27
CA ALA A 229 -23.95 4.32 18.06
C ALA A 229 -22.70 5.20 18.10
N ARG A 230 -21.55 4.59 17.75
CA ARG A 230 -20.26 5.26 17.69
C ARG A 230 -20.18 6.17 16.46
N GLU A 231 -19.38 7.19 16.52
CA GLU A 231 -19.10 8.06 15.37
C GLU A 231 -18.43 7.30 14.23
N LEU A 232 -18.63 7.80 13.01
CA LEU A 232 -17.87 7.41 11.82
C LEU A 232 -17.09 8.61 11.31
N HIS A 233 -15.77 8.56 11.38
CA HIS A 233 -14.88 9.59 10.82
C HIS A 233 -14.49 9.23 9.39
N ILE A 234 -14.65 10.17 8.46
CA ILE A 234 -14.33 10.01 7.04
C ILE A 234 -13.22 11.00 6.71
N CYS A 235 -12.00 10.48 6.52
CA CYS A 235 -10.79 11.22 6.24
C CYS A 235 -10.43 11.07 4.76
N GLY A 236 -10.41 12.18 4.04
CA GLY A 236 -10.07 12.25 2.64
C GLY A 236 -10.93 13.24 1.88
N SER A 237 -10.55 13.49 0.63
CA SER A 237 -11.26 14.36 -0.31
C SER A 237 -11.37 13.68 -1.68
N GLY A 238 -12.17 14.26 -2.57
CA GLY A 238 -12.33 13.76 -3.93
C GLY A 238 -13.61 14.21 -4.58
N ALA A 239 -13.80 13.81 -5.84
CA ALA A 239 -14.92 14.27 -6.67
C ALA A 239 -16.31 13.92 -6.09
N LEU A 240 -16.41 12.91 -5.23
CA LEU A 240 -17.67 12.50 -4.62
C LEU A 240 -17.96 13.16 -3.26
N GLU A 241 -17.10 14.04 -2.75
CA GLU A 241 -17.25 14.58 -1.39
C GLU A 241 -18.60 15.26 -1.14
N SER A 242 -19.02 16.15 -2.05
CA SER A 242 -20.31 16.87 -1.93
C SER A 242 -21.51 15.90 -1.94
N ALA A 243 -21.49 14.94 -2.86
CA ALA A 243 -22.55 13.92 -2.98
C ALA A 243 -22.62 13.02 -1.74
N LEU A 244 -21.47 12.60 -1.19
CA LEU A 244 -21.41 11.78 0.03
C LEU A 244 -21.90 12.55 1.26
N ARG A 245 -21.57 13.83 1.40
CA ARG A 245 -22.10 14.70 2.47
C ARG A 245 -23.62 14.87 2.35
N GLN A 246 -24.13 15.05 1.12
CA GLN A 246 -25.57 15.10 0.89
C GLN A 246 -26.23 13.76 1.25
N ARG A 247 -25.66 12.63 0.80
CA ARG A 247 -26.18 11.31 1.14
C ARG A 247 -26.23 11.05 2.64
N ALA A 248 -25.20 11.48 3.38
CA ALA A 248 -25.19 11.36 4.84
C ALA A 248 -26.33 12.16 5.49
N ARG A 249 -26.64 13.37 4.99
CA ARG A 249 -27.81 14.18 5.46
C ARG A 249 -29.15 13.49 5.16
N GLU A 250 -29.33 12.96 3.95
CA GLU A 250 -30.53 12.23 3.52
C GLU A 250 -30.79 11.00 4.41
N LEU A 251 -29.72 10.33 4.83
CA LEU A 251 -29.76 9.17 5.74
C LEU A 251 -29.90 9.57 7.22
N GLY A 252 -29.88 10.86 7.56
CA GLY A 252 -29.98 11.35 8.93
C GLY A 252 -28.75 11.04 9.79
N LEU A 253 -27.57 10.95 9.21
CA LEU A 253 -26.33 10.54 9.87
C LEU A 253 -25.66 11.71 10.61
N THR A 254 -26.14 12.05 11.81
CA THR A 254 -25.60 13.16 12.62
C THR A 254 -24.21 12.86 13.22
N LYS A 255 -23.83 11.58 13.32
CA LYS A 255 -22.54 11.12 13.85
C LYS A 255 -21.53 10.73 12.77
N ALA A 256 -21.80 11.03 11.49
CA ALA A 256 -20.84 10.88 10.40
C ALA A 256 -20.02 12.18 10.24
N VAL A 257 -18.74 12.13 10.58
CA VAL A 257 -17.84 13.30 10.64
C VAL A 257 -16.89 13.27 9.44
N PHE A 258 -17.09 14.19 8.51
CA PHE A 258 -16.18 14.37 7.35
C PHE A 258 -15.03 15.30 7.73
N ARG A 259 -13.82 14.77 7.82
CA ARG A 259 -12.60 15.49 8.20
C ARG A 259 -11.91 16.20 7.04
N GLY A 260 -12.33 15.92 5.79
CA GLY A 260 -11.60 16.38 4.61
C GLY A 260 -10.25 15.68 4.44
N PHE A 261 -9.40 16.24 3.58
CA PHE A 261 -8.03 15.75 3.41
C PHE A 261 -7.21 16.10 4.65
N ILE A 262 -6.52 15.10 5.22
CA ILE A 262 -5.60 15.24 6.35
C ILE A 262 -4.25 14.59 6.02
N GLN A 263 -3.17 15.14 6.59
CA GLN A 263 -1.81 14.66 6.38
C GLN A 263 -1.48 13.45 7.26
N ALA A 264 -0.38 12.74 6.96
CA ALA A 264 0.04 11.52 7.64
C ALA A 264 0.06 11.60 9.17
N PRO A 265 0.52 12.69 9.83
CA PRO A 265 0.46 12.79 11.29
C PRO A 265 -0.96 12.79 11.84
N ASP A 266 -1.91 13.45 11.15
CA ASP A 266 -3.30 13.50 11.57
C ASP A 266 -4.01 12.16 11.29
N ILE A 267 -3.65 11.48 10.20
CA ILE A 267 -4.11 10.11 9.94
C ILE A 267 -3.67 9.20 11.08
N ALA A 268 -2.40 9.20 11.43
CA ALA A 268 -1.86 8.34 12.49
C ALA A 268 -2.54 8.61 13.86
N ARG A 269 -2.75 9.89 14.23
CA ARG A 269 -3.49 10.29 15.45
C ARG A 269 -4.95 9.85 15.42
N THR A 270 -5.61 9.97 14.27
CA THR A 270 -7.00 9.52 14.11
C THR A 270 -7.08 8.00 14.25
N LEU A 271 -6.18 7.26 13.62
CA LEU A 271 -6.11 5.80 13.78
C LEU A 271 -5.88 5.40 15.25
N ALA A 272 -5.02 6.09 15.99
CA ALA A 272 -4.75 5.80 17.41
C ALA A 272 -6.00 5.83 18.30
N THR A 273 -6.99 6.64 17.95
CA THR A 273 -8.25 6.79 18.71
C THR A 273 -9.43 6.05 18.08
N SER A 274 -9.21 5.37 16.97
CA SER A 274 -10.27 4.64 16.26
C SER A 274 -10.58 3.28 16.92
N LEU A 275 -11.78 2.78 16.65
CA LEU A 275 -12.24 1.44 17.01
C LEU A 275 -11.81 0.42 15.97
N ALA A 276 -12.06 0.73 14.70
CA ALA A 276 -11.68 -0.09 13.57
C ALA A 276 -11.54 0.77 12.30
N LEU A 277 -10.65 0.35 11.41
CA LEU A 277 -10.59 0.84 10.04
C LEU A 277 -11.69 0.17 9.20
N ILE A 278 -12.41 0.94 8.39
CA ILE A 278 -13.35 0.44 7.36
C ILE A 278 -12.77 0.79 5.99
N LEU A 279 -12.55 -0.23 5.15
CA LEU A 279 -12.07 -0.08 3.77
C LEU A 279 -12.98 -0.83 2.80
N PRO A 280 -14.08 -0.20 2.32
CA PRO A 280 -15.16 -0.85 1.58
C PRO A 280 -14.94 -0.91 0.07
N SER A 281 -13.73 -0.70 -0.40
CA SER A 281 -13.37 -0.51 -1.81
C SER A 281 -13.90 -1.64 -2.71
N THR A 282 -14.46 -1.29 -3.87
CA THR A 282 -14.78 -2.25 -4.95
C THR A 282 -13.57 -2.59 -5.80
N GLU A 283 -12.56 -1.70 -5.79
CA GLU A 283 -11.27 -1.90 -6.46
C GLU A 283 -10.17 -1.32 -5.57
N GLU A 284 -9.28 -2.18 -5.10
CA GLU A 284 -8.13 -1.81 -4.27
C GLU A 284 -6.95 -2.75 -4.55
N GLN A 285 -5.91 -2.25 -5.17
CA GLN A 285 -4.74 -3.07 -5.49
C GLN A 285 -4.05 -3.56 -4.22
N TRP A 286 -3.90 -2.67 -3.23
CA TRP A 286 -3.40 -3.02 -1.90
C TRP A 286 -4.23 -2.41 -0.78
N GLY A 287 -4.10 -1.11 -0.52
CA GLY A 287 -4.69 -0.39 0.60
C GLY A 287 -3.70 -0.16 1.73
N LEU A 288 -2.69 0.69 1.52
CA LEU A 288 -1.63 0.99 2.51
C LEU A 288 -2.16 1.44 3.87
N VAL A 289 -3.37 2.01 3.92
CA VAL A 289 -4.02 2.36 5.19
C VAL A 289 -4.26 1.14 6.10
N VAL A 290 -4.33 -0.08 5.54
CA VAL A 290 -4.39 -1.32 6.33
C VAL A 290 -3.08 -1.50 7.11
N ASN A 291 -1.93 -1.26 6.47
CA ASN A 291 -0.64 -1.30 7.14
C ASN A 291 -0.58 -0.28 8.30
N GLU A 292 -1.06 0.95 8.05
CA GLU A 292 -1.11 2.01 9.08
C GLU A 292 -2.07 1.63 10.23
N ALA A 293 -3.21 1.02 9.92
CA ALA A 293 -4.13 0.52 10.93
C ALA A 293 -3.49 -0.57 11.80
N LEU A 294 -2.79 -1.52 11.20
CA LEU A 294 -2.06 -2.56 11.95
C LEU A 294 -0.93 -1.95 12.81
N ALA A 295 -0.23 -0.92 12.33
CA ALA A 295 0.77 -0.21 13.12
C ALA A 295 0.17 0.35 14.41
N MET A 296 -1.09 0.80 14.35
CA MET A 296 -1.84 1.31 15.49
C MET A 296 -2.69 0.24 16.19
N GLY A 297 -2.50 -1.05 15.85
CA GLY A 297 -3.19 -2.16 16.49
C GLY A 297 -4.69 -2.22 16.23
N LEU A 298 -5.19 -1.60 15.15
CA LEU A 298 -6.62 -1.54 14.87
C LEU A 298 -7.13 -2.82 14.21
N PRO A 299 -8.30 -3.32 14.61
CA PRO A 299 -9.09 -4.23 13.80
C PRO A 299 -9.46 -3.61 12.45
N VAL A 300 -9.52 -4.44 11.41
CA VAL A 300 -9.81 -3.99 10.04
C VAL A 300 -11.07 -4.65 9.51
N LEU A 301 -12.01 -3.83 9.03
CA LEU A 301 -13.18 -4.24 8.26
C LEU A 301 -12.90 -3.88 6.79
N CYS A 302 -12.57 -4.85 5.96
CA CYS A 302 -12.27 -4.57 4.55
C CYS A 302 -13.09 -5.44 3.61
N SER A 303 -13.31 -4.92 2.40
CA SER A 303 -13.97 -5.70 1.37
C SER A 303 -13.09 -6.83 0.84
N SER A 304 -13.73 -7.84 0.24
CA SER A 304 -13.05 -8.97 -0.43
C SER A 304 -12.15 -8.54 -1.59
N ASN A 305 -12.28 -7.31 -2.09
CA ASN A 305 -11.49 -6.79 -3.21
C ASN A 305 -10.20 -6.07 -2.78
N VAL A 306 -10.00 -5.84 -1.47
CA VAL A 306 -8.77 -5.21 -0.95
C VAL A 306 -7.58 -6.17 -1.06
N GLY A 307 -6.47 -5.72 -1.66
CA GLY A 307 -5.27 -6.55 -1.86
C GLY A 307 -4.57 -6.93 -0.56
N ALA A 308 -4.47 -6.00 0.37
CA ALA A 308 -3.81 -6.21 1.66
C ALA A 308 -4.47 -7.31 2.51
N ARG A 309 -5.74 -7.65 2.27
CA ARG A 309 -6.43 -8.69 3.03
C ARG A 309 -5.73 -10.05 2.99
N ASP A 310 -5.09 -10.38 1.88
CA ASP A 310 -4.51 -11.71 1.69
C ASP A 310 -3.38 -12.01 2.68
N LEU A 311 -2.67 -10.97 3.11
CA LEU A 311 -1.53 -11.09 4.03
C LEU A 311 -1.83 -10.50 5.42
N LEU A 312 -2.62 -9.42 5.47
CA LEU A 312 -2.70 -8.55 6.64
C LEU A 312 -4.04 -8.61 7.37
N VAL A 313 -5.11 -9.15 6.78
CA VAL A 313 -6.43 -9.21 7.42
C VAL A 313 -6.96 -10.64 7.42
N ARG A 314 -7.12 -11.20 8.61
CA ARG A 314 -7.67 -12.54 8.82
C ARG A 314 -8.99 -12.43 9.56
N THR A 315 -10.07 -12.95 8.95
CA THR A 315 -11.41 -12.92 9.54
C THR A 315 -11.40 -13.61 10.90
N GLU A 316 -12.02 -12.95 11.91
CA GLU A 316 -12.11 -13.34 13.32
C GLU A 316 -10.76 -13.35 14.09
N VAL A 317 -9.64 -13.08 13.43
CA VAL A 317 -8.32 -12.99 14.06
C VAL A 317 -7.97 -11.53 14.36
N ASN A 318 -7.94 -10.65 13.34
CA ASN A 318 -7.62 -9.23 13.50
C ASN A 318 -8.58 -8.30 12.75
N GLY A 319 -9.72 -8.82 12.30
CA GLY A 319 -10.73 -8.06 11.59
C GLY A 319 -11.73 -8.95 10.90
N PHE A 320 -12.41 -8.42 9.90
CA PHE A 320 -13.39 -9.15 9.10
C PHE A 320 -13.32 -8.73 7.64
N VAL A 321 -13.50 -9.71 6.75
CA VAL A 321 -13.63 -9.49 5.30
C VAL A 321 -15.11 -9.61 4.94
N PHE A 322 -15.63 -8.68 4.14
CA PHE A 322 -17.02 -8.65 3.69
C PHE A 322 -17.12 -8.40 2.19
N GLU A 323 -18.26 -8.76 1.58
CA GLU A 323 -18.51 -8.46 0.17
C GLU A 323 -18.80 -6.97 -0.04
N PRO A 324 -18.23 -6.32 -1.07
CA PRO A 324 -18.27 -4.87 -1.22
C PRO A 324 -19.66 -4.27 -1.43
N GLU A 325 -20.66 -5.07 -1.81
CA GLU A 325 -22.06 -4.65 -1.93
C GLU A 325 -22.90 -4.95 -0.69
N ASN A 326 -22.33 -5.59 0.33
CA ASN A 326 -23.07 -6.08 1.50
C ASN A 326 -23.11 -5.06 2.64
N ALA A 327 -23.94 -4.02 2.49
CA ALA A 327 -24.16 -3.02 3.53
C ALA A 327 -24.74 -3.60 4.84
N GLU A 328 -25.59 -4.61 4.75
CA GLU A 328 -26.15 -5.30 5.92
C GLU A 328 -25.07 -6.05 6.69
N GLY A 329 -24.23 -6.81 5.99
CA GLY A 329 -23.10 -7.53 6.60
C GLY A 329 -22.14 -6.58 7.31
N LEU A 330 -21.75 -5.47 6.66
CA LEU A 330 -20.88 -4.46 7.27
C LEU A 330 -21.54 -3.83 8.52
N ALA A 331 -22.84 -3.51 8.48
CA ALA A 331 -23.56 -2.97 9.63
C ALA A 331 -23.53 -3.92 10.85
N ARG A 332 -23.73 -5.21 10.63
CA ARG A 332 -23.63 -6.25 11.69
C ARG A 332 -22.22 -6.36 12.26
N LEU A 333 -21.19 -6.27 11.42
CA LEU A 333 -19.79 -6.27 11.88
C LEU A 333 -19.47 -5.01 12.70
N MET A 334 -19.97 -3.84 12.29
CA MET A 334 -19.84 -2.61 13.08
C MET A 334 -20.52 -2.75 14.45
N GLN A 335 -21.73 -3.31 14.50
CA GLN A 335 -22.43 -3.56 15.75
C GLN A 335 -21.63 -4.53 16.63
N ARG A 336 -21.22 -5.68 16.10
CA ARG A 336 -20.46 -6.68 16.84
C ARG A 336 -19.18 -6.11 17.47
N LEU A 337 -18.45 -5.29 16.74
CA LEU A 337 -17.24 -4.64 17.26
C LEU A 337 -17.55 -3.49 18.22
N GLY A 338 -18.65 -2.78 18.00
CA GLY A 338 -19.04 -1.65 18.84
C GLY A 338 -19.55 -2.06 20.22
N ASP A 339 -20.17 -3.24 20.32
CA ASP A 339 -20.85 -3.73 21.52
C ASP A 339 -19.98 -4.68 22.36
N ASP A 340 -18.99 -5.36 21.76
CA ASP A 340 -18.17 -6.38 22.42
C ASP A 340 -16.72 -5.91 22.59
N GLU A 341 -16.39 -5.34 23.76
CA GLU A 341 -15.03 -4.91 24.11
C GLU A 341 -14.05 -6.08 24.18
N ALA A 342 -14.47 -7.25 24.64
CA ALA A 342 -13.58 -8.40 24.76
C ALA A 342 -13.14 -8.91 23.36
N LEU A 343 -14.10 -9.01 22.44
CA LEU A 343 -13.81 -9.31 21.05
C LEU A 343 -12.86 -8.24 20.45
N TRP A 344 -13.21 -6.97 20.62
CA TRP A 344 -12.38 -5.88 20.08
C TRP A 344 -10.94 -5.92 20.60
N ARG A 345 -10.73 -6.11 21.91
CA ARG A 345 -9.38 -6.23 22.50
C ARG A 345 -8.59 -7.39 21.90
N ARG A 346 -9.22 -8.56 21.78
CA ARG A 346 -8.58 -9.73 21.16
C ARG A 346 -8.15 -9.46 19.72
N LEU A 347 -9.02 -8.83 18.92
CA LEU A 347 -8.70 -8.49 17.52
C LEU A 347 -7.60 -7.42 17.44
N ALA A 348 -7.63 -6.42 18.33
CA ALA A 348 -6.62 -5.37 18.40
C ALA A 348 -5.23 -5.93 18.76
N GLU A 349 -5.14 -6.81 19.76
CA GLU A 349 -3.90 -7.49 20.11
C GLU A 349 -3.36 -8.36 18.95
N SER A 350 -4.27 -9.01 18.22
CA SER A 350 -3.89 -9.78 17.03
C SER A 350 -3.40 -8.88 15.89
N SER A 351 -4.01 -7.70 15.69
CA SER A 351 -3.50 -6.70 14.73
C SER A 351 -2.07 -6.27 15.09
N ARG A 352 -1.78 -6.03 16.37
CA ARG A 352 -0.41 -5.71 16.86
C ARG A 352 0.58 -6.83 16.56
N ARG A 353 0.17 -8.10 16.76
CA ARG A 353 1.03 -9.27 16.46
C ARG A 353 1.30 -9.41 14.97
N LEU A 354 0.31 -9.09 14.11
CA LEU A 354 0.46 -9.18 12.65
C LEU A 354 1.14 -7.94 12.03
N ALA A 355 1.23 -6.80 12.74
CA ALA A 355 1.84 -5.58 12.24
C ALA A 355 3.26 -5.77 11.65
N PRO A 356 4.16 -6.61 12.19
CA PRO A 356 5.46 -6.85 11.59
C PRO A 356 5.41 -7.34 10.14
N LEU A 357 4.35 -8.06 9.72
CA LEU A 357 4.17 -8.51 8.33
C LEU A 357 3.99 -7.34 7.34
N ALA A 358 3.55 -6.19 7.83
CA ALA A 358 3.34 -4.98 7.05
C ALA A 358 4.55 -4.02 7.07
N ASP A 359 5.63 -4.38 7.78
CA ASP A 359 6.78 -3.51 8.00
C ASP A 359 7.68 -3.42 6.76
N VAL A 360 8.20 -2.24 6.55
CA VAL A 360 9.06 -1.87 5.42
C VAL A 360 10.36 -2.70 5.32
N LYS A 361 10.78 -3.38 6.39
CA LYS A 361 11.93 -4.29 6.36
C LYS A 361 11.78 -5.40 5.32
N HIS A 362 10.54 -5.81 5.03
CA HIS A 362 10.27 -6.80 3.98
C HIS A 362 10.61 -6.28 2.58
N PHE A 363 10.43 -4.98 2.31
CA PHE A 363 10.89 -4.40 1.05
C PHE A 363 12.42 -4.44 0.92
N GLY A 364 13.14 -4.08 1.98
CA GLY A 364 14.60 -4.18 2.01
C GLY A 364 15.10 -5.61 1.78
N SER A 365 14.51 -6.58 2.48
CA SER A 365 14.83 -8.01 2.33
C SER A 365 14.51 -8.53 0.92
N ALA A 366 13.37 -8.11 0.33
CA ALA A 366 12.98 -8.46 -1.03
C ALA A 366 13.98 -7.92 -2.07
N ALA A 367 14.40 -6.67 -1.93
CA ALA A 367 15.42 -6.07 -2.77
C ALA A 367 16.74 -6.82 -2.67
N ALA A 368 17.23 -7.10 -1.45
CA ALA A 368 18.47 -7.83 -1.22
C ALA A 368 18.43 -9.26 -1.82
N ARG A 369 17.29 -9.96 -1.69
CA ARG A 369 17.11 -11.30 -2.29
C ARG A 369 17.21 -11.28 -3.81
N LEU A 370 16.65 -10.27 -4.47
CA LEU A 370 16.64 -10.18 -5.95
C LEU A 370 17.99 -9.79 -6.54
N VAL A 371 18.79 -8.97 -5.85
CA VAL A 371 20.11 -8.53 -6.33
C VAL A 371 21.25 -9.44 -5.90
N GLY A 372 21.05 -10.23 -4.83
CA GLY A 372 22.03 -11.15 -4.29
C GLY A 372 22.31 -12.36 -5.19
N PRO A 373 23.35 -13.14 -4.89
CA PRO A 373 23.53 -14.46 -5.47
C PRO A 373 22.30 -15.33 -5.14
N PRO A 374 21.95 -16.32 -5.98
CA PRO A 374 20.84 -17.21 -5.68
C PRO A 374 21.10 -17.92 -4.32
N ALA A 375 20.59 -17.35 -3.26
CA ALA A 375 20.72 -17.89 -1.91
C ALA A 375 19.89 -19.17 -1.79
N ARG A 376 20.39 -20.15 -1.04
CA ARG A 376 19.55 -21.14 -0.39
C ARG A 376 18.50 -20.35 0.39
N GLU A 377 17.24 -20.70 0.23
CA GLU A 377 16.05 -20.00 0.72
C GLU A 377 16.24 -19.42 2.13
N ALA A 378 16.47 -18.11 2.20
CA ALA A 378 16.29 -17.41 3.45
C ALA A 378 14.78 -17.27 3.69
N PRO A 379 14.29 -17.47 4.93
CA PRO A 379 12.86 -17.38 5.23
C PRO A 379 12.32 -16.04 4.74
N GLY A 380 11.44 -16.10 3.76
CA GLY A 380 10.75 -14.95 3.20
C GLY A 380 9.50 -14.63 4.00
N LEU A 381 8.79 -13.57 3.64
CA LEU A 381 7.46 -13.27 4.19
C LEU A 381 6.49 -14.47 4.05
N GLU A 382 6.72 -15.35 3.07
CA GLU A 382 5.94 -16.58 2.83
C GLU A 382 6.15 -17.61 3.95
N ASP A 383 7.37 -17.74 4.49
CA ASP A 383 7.67 -18.68 5.57
C ASP A 383 7.11 -18.20 6.91
N ALA A 384 7.12 -16.88 7.15
CA ALA A 384 6.45 -16.30 8.32
C ALA A 384 4.94 -16.54 8.30
N LEU A 385 4.32 -16.60 7.10
CA LEU A 385 2.89 -16.91 6.93
C LEU A 385 2.57 -18.38 7.18
N SER A 386 3.51 -19.29 6.92
CA SER A 386 3.33 -20.74 7.12
C SER A 386 3.55 -21.17 8.58
N MET A 387 4.33 -20.41 9.35
CA MET A 387 4.63 -20.72 10.76
C MET A 387 3.50 -20.34 11.73
N ASP A 388 2.58 -19.44 11.34
CA ASP A 388 1.45 -18.96 12.15
C ASP A 388 0.09 -19.55 11.70
N ALA A 389 0.07 -20.60 10.89
CA ALA A 389 -1.17 -21.34 10.63
C ALA A 389 -1.47 -22.23 11.85
N PRO A 390 -2.68 -22.11 12.49
CA PRO A 390 -3.08 -22.96 13.59
C PRO A 390 -3.27 -24.41 13.16
#